data_9d708f92a1214fbf4fe3fa0a34886714
#
_entry.id   9d708f92a1214fbf4fe3fa0a34886714
#
_cell.length_a   1.000
_cell.length_b   1.000
_cell.length_c   1.000
_cell.angle_alpha   90.00
_cell.angle_beta   90.00
_cell.angle_gamma   90.00
#
_symmetry.space_group_name_H-M   'P 1'
#
loop_
_entity.id
_entity.type
_entity.pdbx_description
1 polymer ?
#
loop_
_entity_poly.entity_id
_entity_poly.type
_entity_poly.pdbx_seq_one_letter_code
_entity_poly.pdbx_strand_id
1 'polypeptide(L)'
;MRRSLALLAAVLAMLVAAAPAGAFRLGRVPVPVADNPADHLVDLTPDPERYDPATHCTTGPKPGMTTFVSWLQRHADGVFWGTYRCEMWGPHEASLHAEGRAVDWHLDVSNPSDRHAARRLIELFLAPDKVGTPHALARRMGLEEIIWDCSYWGAGMQDFIPYRACENKHGEIRRHVDPTTAHRNHIHFGLSKAGAMRRTSYWQHA
;
A
#
# COMPACT_ATOMS: atom_id res chain seq x y z
N MET A 1 58.02 -2.50 -45.50
CA MET A 1 57.03 -3.36 -44.86
C MET A 1 56.41 -2.63 -43.68
N ARG A 2 55.21 -2.08 -43.84
CA ARG A 2 54.48 -1.38 -42.76
C ARG A 2 53.25 -2.23 -42.42
N ARG A 3 53.20 -2.75 -41.18
CA ARG A 3 52.07 -3.50 -40.67
C ARG A 3 51.11 -2.51 -39.99
N SER A 4 49.89 -2.40 -40.53
CA SER A 4 48.80 -1.63 -39.91
C SER A 4 48.09 -2.52 -38.88
N LEU A 5 48.11 -2.13 -37.63
CA LEU A 5 47.25 -2.72 -36.58
C LEU A 5 45.87 -2.03 -36.67
N ALA A 6 44.85 -2.77 -37.00
CA ALA A 6 43.46 -2.36 -36.87
C ALA A 6 43.00 -2.64 -35.42
N LEU A 7 42.70 -1.58 -34.67
CA LEU A 7 41.99 -1.69 -33.36
C LEU A 7 40.51 -1.91 -33.63
N LEU A 8 40.00 -3.09 -33.28
CA LEU A 8 38.56 -3.32 -33.15
C LEU A 8 38.08 -2.75 -31.79
N ALA A 9 37.34 -1.66 -31.84
CA ALA A 9 36.62 -1.15 -30.70
C ALA A 9 35.30 -1.93 -30.57
N ALA A 10 35.21 -2.84 -29.60
CA ALA A 10 33.96 -3.49 -29.25
C ALA A 10 33.09 -2.52 -28.44
N VAL A 11 32.03 -2.01 -29.06
CA VAL A 11 30.98 -1.25 -28.37
C VAL A 11 30.09 -2.23 -27.66
N LEU A 12 30.26 -2.34 -26.34
CA LEU A 12 29.38 -3.10 -25.47
C LEU A 12 28.09 -2.27 -25.26
N ALA A 13 27.06 -2.56 -26.04
CA ALA A 13 25.74 -1.98 -25.84
C ALA A 13 25.13 -2.59 -24.56
N MET A 14 25.16 -1.85 -23.45
CA MET A 14 24.38 -2.18 -22.25
C MET A 14 22.90 -2.02 -22.61
N LEU A 15 22.23 -3.15 -22.80
CA LEU A 15 20.77 -3.22 -22.79
C LEU A 15 20.29 -2.88 -21.37
N VAL A 16 19.99 -1.62 -21.15
CA VAL A 16 19.18 -1.22 -20.00
C VAL A 16 17.78 -1.73 -20.26
N ALA A 17 17.45 -2.87 -19.66
CA ALA A 17 16.08 -3.35 -19.65
C ALA A 17 15.22 -2.27 -18.97
N ALA A 18 14.42 -1.55 -19.75
CA ALA A 18 13.43 -0.62 -19.23
C ALA A 18 12.46 -1.45 -18.37
N ALA A 19 12.42 -1.17 -17.07
CA ALA A 19 11.43 -1.74 -16.19
C ALA A 19 10.03 -1.41 -16.76
N PRO A 20 9.06 -2.33 -16.71
CA PRO A 20 7.71 -2.06 -17.19
C PRO A 20 7.18 -0.83 -16.44
N ALA A 21 6.82 0.20 -17.21
CA ALA A 21 6.16 1.38 -16.67
C ALA A 21 4.82 0.94 -16.08
N GLY A 22 4.62 1.10 -14.77
CA GLY A 22 3.29 0.96 -14.20
C GLY A 22 3.12 0.28 -12.85
N ALA A 23 4.15 -0.16 -12.15
CA ALA A 23 3.99 -0.63 -10.79
C ALA A 23 4.67 0.34 -9.81
N PHE A 24 3.94 0.77 -8.78
CA PHE A 24 4.51 1.49 -7.66
C PHE A 24 5.57 0.61 -6.99
N ARG A 25 6.77 1.14 -6.83
CA ARG A 25 7.84 0.48 -6.08
C ARG A 25 8.30 1.43 -4.99
N LEU A 26 8.19 1.00 -3.75
CA LEU A 26 9.05 1.51 -2.70
C LEU A 26 10.46 1.05 -3.07
N GLY A 27 11.29 1.93 -3.65
CA GLY A 27 12.69 1.56 -3.85
C GLY A 27 13.35 1.37 -2.48
N ARG A 28 14.17 0.31 -2.29
CA ARG A 28 14.84 -0.11 -1.06
C ARG A 28 13.95 -0.20 0.19
N VAL A 29 14.26 -1.16 1.06
CA VAL A 29 13.68 -1.32 2.40
C VAL A 29 13.48 0.05 3.05
N PRO A 30 12.27 0.39 3.50
CA PRO A 30 12.01 1.67 4.13
C PRO A 30 13.02 1.92 5.25
N VAL A 31 13.69 3.07 5.20
CA VAL A 31 14.51 3.53 6.32
C VAL A 31 13.59 4.09 7.40
N PRO A 32 13.99 4.12 8.68
CA PRO A 32 13.21 4.79 9.71
C PRO A 32 12.86 6.23 9.28
N VAL A 33 11.58 6.57 9.39
CA VAL A 33 11.07 7.91 9.10
C VAL A 33 11.17 8.72 10.39
N ALA A 34 11.69 9.94 10.32
CA ALA A 34 11.70 10.84 11.47
C ALA A 34 10.26 11.06 11.98
N ASP A 35 10.10 11.07 13.30
CA ASP A 35 8.81 11.26 13.97
C ASP A 35 7.73 10.21 13.58
N ASN A 36 8.14 8.94 13.38
CA ASN A 36 7.19 7.87 13.16
C ASN A 36 6.24 7.74 14.36
N PRO A 37 4.91 7.87 14.17
CA PRO A 37 3.96 7.76 15.27
C PRO A 37 4.01 6.43 16.03
N ALA A 38 4.63 5.38 15.48
CA ALA A 38 4.85 4.12 16.16
C ALA A 38 5.98 4.17 17.21
N ASP A 39 6.86 5.17 17.16
CA ASP A 39 8.06 5.25 18.00
C ASP A 39 7.79 5.40 19.50
N HIS A 40 6.63 5.91 19.88
CA HIS A 40 6.23 5.99 21.30
C HIS A 40 5.68 4.67 21.86
N LEU A 41 5.52 3.66 21.01
CA LEU A 41 4.96 2.34 21.37
C LEU A 41 6.00 1.22 21.34
N VAL A 42 7.30 1.55 21.19
CA VAL A 42 8.36 0.52 21.01
C VAL A 42 8.55 -0.41 22.20
N ASP A 43 8.11 0.01 23.38
CA ASP A 43 8.17 -0.82 24.61
C ASP A 43 7.02 -1.86 24.64
N LEU A 44 6.03 -1.74 23.76
CA LEU A 44 4.96 -2.72 23.63
C LEU A 44 5.33 -3.79 22.60
N THR A 45 4.90 -5.03 22.84
CA THR A 45 5.00 -6.09 21.85
C THR A 45 4.32 -5.62 20.55
N PRO A 46 4.98 -5.73 19.39
CA PRO A 46 4.38 -5.36 18.12
C PRO A 46 3.11 -6.18 17.84
N ASP A 47 2.08 -5.51 17.33
CA ASP A 47 0.87 -6.22 16.87
C ASP A 47 1.22 -7.19 15.73
N PRO A 48 0.53 -8.35 15.63
CA PRO A 48 0.81 -9.30 14.55
C PRO A 48 0.41 -8.73 13.18
N GLU A 49 1.23 -8.99 12.17
CA GLU A 49 0.86 -8.76 10.77
C GLU A 49 -0.10 -9.85 10.34
N ARG A 50 -1.38 -9.52 10.26
CA ARG A 50 -2.42 -10.48 9.96
C ARG A 50 -3.32 -9.97 8.85
N TYR A 51 -3.52 -10.79 7.84
CA TYR A 51 -4.54 -10.61 6.83
C TYR A 51 -5.81 -11.39 7.23
N ASP A 52 -6.92 -10.69 7.31
CA ASP A 52 -8.24 -11.24 7.68
C ASP A 52 -9.19 -11.07 6.47
N PRO A 53 -9.36 -12.06 5.58
CA PRO A 53 -10.19 -11.92 4.40
C PRO A 53 -11.64 -11.56 4.75
N ALA A 54 -12.25 -10.70 3.94
CA ALA A 54 -13.66 -10.37 4.07
C ALA A 54 -14.54 -11.48 3.47
N THR A 55 -15.64 -11.78 4.11
CA THR A 55 -16.51 -12.91 3.75
C THR A 55 -17.98 -12.55 3.58
N HIS A 56 -18.41 -11.37 4.02
CA HIS A 56 -19.83 -10.98 4.03
C HIS A 56 -20.01 -9.47 4.08
N CYS A 57 -21.23 -9.00 3.86
CA CYS A 57 -21.60 -7.60 4.07
C CYS A 57 -22.00 -7.36 5.52
N THR A 58 -21.60 -6.20 6.05
CA THR A 58 -22.09 -5.66 7.32
C THR A 58 -23.00 -4.45 7.08
N THR A 59 -23.37 -3.71 8.11
CA THR A 59 -24.31 -2.57 7.98
C THR A 59 -23.62 -1.21 7.78
N GLY A 60 -22.29 -1.16 7.79
CA GLY A 60 -21.53 0.08 7.63
C GLY A 60 -20.10 -0.02 8.14
N PRO A 61 -19.38 1.11 8.22
CA PRO A 61 -17.99 1.13 8.66
C PRO A 61 -17.84 0.69 10.11
N LYS A 62 -16.75 -0.02 10.38
CA LYS A 62 -16.38 -0.41 11.75
C LYS A 62 -15.81 0.79 12.53
N PRO A 63 -15.89 0.78 13.87
CA PRO A 63 -15.42 1.91 14.69
C PRO A 63 -13.97 2.31 14.44
N GLY A 64 -13.07 1.35 14.26
CA GLY A 64 -11.66 1.61 13.95
C GLY A 64 -11.46 2.23 12.57
N MET A 65 -12.31 1.86 11.59
CA MET A 65 -12.26 2.50 10.27
C MET A 65 -12.66 3.97 10.36
N THR A 66 -13.70 4.31 11.11
CA THR A 66 -14.09 5.71 11.34
C THR A 66 -12.95 6.50 12.02
N THR A 67 -12.28 5.89 13.00
CA THR A 67 -11.15 6.50 13.70
C THR A 67 -9.95 6.67 12.75
N PHE A 68 -9.68 5.68 11.90
CA PHE A 68 -8.60 5.74 10.90
C PHE A 68 -8.84 6.83 9.84
N VAL A 69 -10.08 6.98 9.35
CA VAL A 69 -10.46 8.09 8.48
C VAL A 69 -10.20 9.44 9.15
N SER A 70 -10.60 9.58 10.41
CA SER A 70 -10.33 10.82 11.17
C SER A 70 -8.83 11.08 11.37
N TRP A 71 -8.03 10.01 11.49
CA TRP A 71 -6.57 10.12 11.53
C TRP A 71 -6.02 10.60 10.18
N LEU A 72 -6.43 9.98 9.06
CA LEU A 72 -6.02 10.41 7.72
C LEU A 72 -6.35 11.88 7.46
N GLN A 73 -7.54 12.33 7.83
CA GLN A 73 -7.97 13.73 7.68
C GLN A 73 -7.08 14.73 8.43
N ARG A 74 -6.43 14.33 9.51
CA ARG A 74 -5.52 15.18 10.29
C ARG A 74 -4.06 15.10 9.89
N HIS A 75 -3.62 14.01 9.26
CA HIS A 75 -2.20 13.71 9.09
C HIS A 75 -1.78 13.47 7.63
N ALA A 76 -2.73 13.38 6.72
CA ALA A 76 -2.45 13.06 5.32
C ALA A 76 -3.07 14.09 4.36
N ASP A 77 -2.35 14.40 3.30
CA ASP A 77 -2.94 15.04 2.13
C ASP A 77 -3.93 14.09 1.44
N GLY A 78 -4.91 14.63 0.74
CA GLY A 78 -5.92 13.85 0.02
C GLY A 78 -7.34 14.09 0.53
N VAL A 79 -8.30 13.37 -0.01
CA VAL A 79 -9.72 13.56 0.29
C VAL A 79 -10.41 12.22 0.54
N PHE A 80 -11.25 12.17 1.55
CA PHE A 80 -12.10 11.02 1.85
C PHE A 80 -13.09 10.75 0.72
N TRP A 81 -13.11 9.49 0.20
CA TRP A 81 -14.06 9.07 -0.85
C TRP A 81 -15.13 8.10 -0.35
N GLY A 82 -14.81 7.20 0.59
CA GLY A 82 -15.79 6.27 1.10
C GLY A 82 -15.19 5.13 1.89
N THR A 83 -16.02 4.49 2.72
CA THR A 83 -15.58 3.35 3.55
C THR A 83 -16.41 2.10 3.32
N TYR A 84 -17.68 2.23 2.98
CA TYR A 84 -18.59 1.11 2.94
C TYR A 84 -19.32 1.01 1.61
N ARG A 85 -19.28 -0.20 1.04
CA ARG A 85 -20.17 -0.68 -0.03
C ARG A 85 -20.25 -2.20 0.07
N CYS A 86 -21.48 -2.74 0.00
CA CYS A 86 -21.66 -4.20 -0.01
C CYS A 86 -21.28 -4.73 -1.40
N GLU A 87 -20.06 -5.24 -1.52
CA GLU A 87 -19.49 -5.78 -2.74
C GLU A 87 -19.01 -7.21 -2.49
N MET A 88 -19.73 -8.16 -3.08
CA MET A 88 -19.48 -9.59 -2.98
C MET A 88 -19.01 -10.14 -4.32
N TRP A 89 -18.01 -11.02 -4.31
CA TRP A 89 -17.48 -11.69 -5.51
C TRP A 89 -17.82 -13.19 -5.54
N GLY A 90 -18.29 -13.73 -4.40
CA GLY A 90 -18.69 -15.12 -4.21
C GLY A 90 -19.37 -15.36 -2.88
N PRO A 91 -19.78 -16.58 -2.58
CA PRO A 91 -20.52 -16.90 -1.35
C PRO A 91 -19.80 -16.56 -0.04
N HIS A 92 -18.50 -16.49 -0.02
CA HIS A 92 -17.66 -16.15 1.15
C HIS A 92 -16.46 -15.29 0.73
N GLU A 93 -16.62 -14.53 -0.34
CA GLU A 93 -15.60 -13.65 -0.88
C GLU A 93 -16.18 -12.25 -1.03
N ALA A 94 -15.63 -11.29 -0.32
CA ALA A 94 -16.10 -9.93 -0.29
C ALA A 94 -14.93 -8.93 -0.31
N SER A 95 -15.21 -7.71 -0.74
CA SER A 95 -14.33 -6.57 -0.52
C SER A 95 -14.24 -6.25 0.99
N LEU A 96 -13.11 -5.75 1.46
CA LEU A 96 -12.99 -5.20 2.82
C LEU A 96 -13.98 -4.07 3.08
N HIS A 97 -14.39 -3.33 2.03
CA HIS A 97 -15.48 -2.36 2.11
C HIS A 97 -16.80 -2.99 2.55
N ALA A 98 -17.09 -4.22 2.12
CA ALA A 98 -18.33 -4.91 2.47
C ALA A 98 -18.41 -5.21 3.98
N GLU A 99 -17.29 -5.46 4.62
CA GLU A 99 -17.23 -5.59 6.08
C GLU A 99 -17.02 -4.26 6.82
N GLY A 100 -16.97 -3.12 6.10
CA GLY A 100 -16.74 -1.79 6.68
C GLY A 100 -15.33 -1.61 7.24
N ARG A 101 -14.36 -2.33 6.68
CA ARG A 101 -12.95 -2.37 7.09
C ARG A 101 -11.99 -1.70 6.11
N ALA A 102 -12.49 -1.06 5.05
CA ALA A 102 -11.66 -0.36 4.09
C ALA A 102 -12.06 1.11 3.92
N VAL A 103 -11.14 1.91 3.42
CA VAL A 103 -11.34 3.29 3.01
C VAL A 103 -10.67 3.54 1.67
N ASP A 104 -11.37 4.25 0.78
CA ASP A 104 -10.81 4.85 -0.42
C ASP A 104 -10.43 6.31 -0.09
N TRP A 105 -9.14 6.63 -0.26
CA TRP A 105 -8.54 7.93 0.00
C TRP A 105 -8.06 8.55 -1.29
N HIS A 106 -8.75 9.60 -1.76
CA HIS A 106 -8.48 10.20 -3.06
C HIS A 106 -7.14 10.93 -3.09
N LEU A 107 -6.31 10.46 -4.00
CA LEU A 107 -5.08 11.06 -4.52
C LEU A 107 -4.97 10.55 -5.97
N ASP A 108 -4.52 11.38 -6.90
CA ASP A 108 -4.46 11.00 -8.32
C ASP A 108 -3.02 10.79 -8.78
N VAL A 109 -2.73 9.61 -9.33
CA VAL A 109 -1.39 9.27 -9.83
C VAL A 109 -0.95 10.15 -11.01
N SER A 110 -1.87 10.78 -11.73
CA SER A 110 -1.55 11.73 -12.80
C SER A 110 -1.04 13.07 -12.27
N ASN A 111 -1.39 13.42 -11.02
CA ASN A 111 -0.93 14.62 -10.32
C ASN A 111 0.41 14.36 -9.59
N PRO A 112 1.51 15.06 -9.92
CA PRO A 112 2.80 14.87 -9.26
C PRO A 112 2.78 15.13 -7.75
N SER A 113 1.99 16.09 -7.26
CA SER A 113 1.85 16.39 -5.84
C SER A 113 1.20 15.23 -5.11
N ASP A 114 0.11 14.68 -5.67
CA ASP A 114 -0.62 13.56 -5.09
C ASP A 114 0.23 12.28 -5.07
N ARG A 115 0.99 12.02 -6.16
CA ARG A 115 1.96 10.91 -6.14
C ARG A 115 2.98 11.02 -5.02
N HIS A 116 3.48 12.24 -4.77
CA HIS A 116 4.42 12.47 -3.69
C HIS A 116 3.76 12.30 -2.33
N ALA A 117 2.54 12.80 -2.14
CA ALA A 117 1.75 12.62 -0.93
C ALA A 117 1.44 11.13 -0.67
N ALA A 118 0.98 10.41 -1.68
CA ALA A 118 0.72 8.97 -1.59
C ALA A 118 1.98 8.18 -1.18
N ARG A 119 3.11 8.50 -1.81
CA ARG A 119 4.39 7.86 -1.49
C ARG A 119 4.80 8.10 -0.05
N ARG A 120 4.77 9.35 0.43
CA ARG A 120 5.10 9.68 1.84
C ARG A 120 4.21 8.95 2.83
N LEU A 121 2.90 8.89 2.53
CA LEU A 121 1.93 8.23 3.39
C LEU A 121 2.18 6.71 3.47
N ILE A 122 2.44 6.06 2.34
CA ILE A 122 2.76 4.63 2.28
C ILE A 122 4.10 4.37 2.99
N GLU A 123 5.13 5.19 2.75
CA GLU A 123 6.42 5.09 3.43
C GLU A 123 6.26 5.22 4.94
N LEU A 124 5.44 6.15 5.44
CA LEU A 124 5.17 6.32 6.86
C LEU A 124 4.57 5.05 7.49
N PHE A 125 3.59 4.43 6.85
CA PHE A 125 2.98 3.20 7.36
C PHE A 125 3.93 2.02 7.37
N LEU A 126 4.77 1.90 6.33
CA LEU A 126 5.63 0.73 6.12
C LEU A 126 7.06 0.91 6.64
N ALA A 127 7.43 2.11 7.09
CA ALA A 127 8.73 2.34 7.72
C ALA A 127 8.88 1.52 9.00
N PRO A 128 10.10 1.07 9.32
CA PRO A 128 10.41 0.54 10.64
C PRO A 128 10.32 1.66 11.69
N ASP A 129 10.03 1.30 12.93
CA ASP A 129 10.19 2.19 14.08
C ASP A 129 11.68 2.36 14.46
N LYS A 130 11.94 3.22 15.44
CA LYS A 130 13.32 3.52 15.91
C LYS A 130 14.09 2.32 16.45
N VAL A 131 13.43 1.20 16.76
CA VAL A 131 14.08 -0.04 17.21
C VAL A 131 14.13 -1.11 16.10
N GLY A 132 13.66 -0.79 14.88
CA GLY A 132 13.78 -1.64 13.72
C GLY A 132 12.60 -2.60 13.50
N THR A 133 11.46 -2.42 14.17
CA THR A 133 10.26 -3.21 13.90
C THR A 133 9.74 -2.86 12.50
N PRO A 134 9.69 -3.78 11.53
CA PRO A 134 9.21 -3.47 10.18
C PRO A 134 7.73 -3.14 10.17
N HIS A 135 7.30 -2.30 9.22
CA HIS A 135 5.91 -1.89 9.00
C HIS A 135 5.23 -1.40 10.29
N ALA A 136 6.00 -0.64 11.10
CA ALA A 136 5.65 -0.41 12.49
C ALA A 136 4.29 0.27 12.68
N LEU A 137 4.02 1.35 11.93
CA LEU A 137 2.75 2.05 12.06
C LEU A 137 1.59 1.25 11.47
N ALA A 138 1.79 0.57 10.34
CA ALA A 138 0.78 -0.30 9.74
C ALA A 138 0.36 -1.42 10.71
N ARG A 139 1.32 -2.11 11.32
CA ARG A 139 1.05 -3.15 12.33
C ARG A 139 0.26 -2.62 13.50
N ARG A 140 0.74 -1.51 14.09
CA ARG A 140 0.14 -0.94 15.30
C ARG A 140 -1.25 -0.33 15.08
N MET A 141 -1.54 0.13 13.86
CA MET A 141 -2.90 0.53 13.46
C MET A 141 -3.77 -0.63 12.99
N GLY A 142 -3.15 -1.78 12.65
CA GLY A 142 -3.83 -2.94 12.11
C GLY A 142 -4.16 -2.82 10.64
N LEU A 143 -3.35 -2.08 9.85
CA LEU A 143 -3.43 -2.11 8.39
C LEU A 143 -3.09 -3.51 7.90
N GLU A 144 -3.94 -4.07 7.03
CA GLU A 144 -3.70 -5.36 6.40
C GLU A 144 -3.56 -5.30 4.89
N GLU A 145 -3.97 -4.18 4.28
CA GLU A 145 -3.97 -4.04 2.83
C GLU A 145 -3.75 -2.58 2.41
N ILE A 146 -2.89 -2.39 1.39
CA ILE A 146 -2.70 -1.11 0.70
C ILE A 146 -2.69 -1.40 -0.80
N ILE A 147 -3.56 -0.70 -1.57
CA ILE A 147 -3.55 -0.79 -3.03
C ILE A 147 -3.38 0.61 -3.62
N TRP A 148 -2.40 0.76 -4.53
CA TRP A 148 -2.09 2.01 -5.21
C TRP A 148 -1.40 1.76 -6.55
N ASP A 149 -1.85 2.43 -7.61
CA ASP A 149 -1.26 2.38 -8.96
C ASP A 149 -0.90 0.95 -9.42
N CYS A 150 -1.89 0.09 -9.51
CA CYS A 150 -1.74 -1.32 -9.89
C CYS A 150 -0.76 -2.13 -9.01
N SER A 151 -0.53 -1.69 -7.79
CA SER A 151 0.34 -2.36 -6.83
C SER A 151 -0.40 -2.69 -5.56
N TYR A 152 -0.15 -3.86 -5.02
CA TYR A 152 -0.78 -4.43 -3.84
C TYR A 152 0.27 -4.75 -2.77
N TRP A 153 0.04 -4.33 -1.54
CA TRP A 153 0.75 -4.78 -0.36
C TRP A 153 -0.25 -5.37 0.63
N GLY A 154 0.09 -6.53 1.19
CA GLY A 154 -0.68 -7.20 2.25
C GLY A 154 0.17 -7.42 3.49
N ALA A 155 -0.46 -7.46 4.67
CA ALA A 155 0.21 -7.65 5.94
C ALA A 155 1.12 -8.90 5.94
N GLY A 156 2.37 -8.73 6.34
CA GLY A 156 3.43 -9.74 6.28
C GLY A 156 4.24 -9.79 4.98
N MET A 157 3.86 -9.01 3.97
CA MET A 157 4.64 -8.91 2.73
C MET A 157 5.76 -7.89 2.90
N GLN A 158 6.95 -8.22 2.37
CA GLN A 158 8.10 -7.30 2.41
C GLN A 158 8.00 -6.18 1.37
N ASP A 159 7.41 -6.47 0.21
CA ASP A 159 7.34 -5.57 -0.93
C ASP A 159 5.94 -5.55 -1.55
N PHE A 160 5.66 -4.53 -2.35
CA PHE A 160 4.51 -4.51 -3.23
C PHE A 160 4.66 -5.50 -4.37
N ILE A 161 3.57 -6.16 -4.71
CA ILE A 161 3.44 -7.01 -5.90
C ILE A 161 2.46 -6.35 -6.89
N PRO A 162 2.43 -6.78 -8.16
CA PRO A 162 1.39 -6.36 -9.09
C PRO A 162 -0.01 -6.67 -8.55
N TYR A 163 -0.91 -5.68 -8.65
CA TYR A 163 -2.31 -5.89 -8.27
C TYR A 163 -3.04 -6.72 -9.33
N ARG A 164 -3.55 -7.88 -8.93
CA ARG A 164 -4.15 -8.87 -9.81
C ARG A 164 -5.22 -8.31 -10.75
N ALA A 165 -6.05 -7.36 -10.29
CA ALA A 165 -7.05 -6.74 -11.14
C ALA A 165 -6.46 -5.89 -12.29
N CYS A 166 -5.18 -5.55 -12.23
CA CYS A 166 -4.46 -4.90 -13.31
C CYS A 166 -3.81 -5.88 -14.29
N GLU A 167 -3.68 -7.15 -13.96
CA GLU A 167 -2.96 -8.13 -14.77
C GLU A 167 -3.84 -8.69 -15.89
N ASN A 168 -3.17 -9.10 -16.97
CA ASN A 168 -3.73 -9.95 -17.99
C ASN A 168 -3.59 -11.45 -17.59
N LYS A 169 -4.07 -12.36 -18.43
CA LYS A 169 -3.98 -13.80 -18.17
C LYS A 169 -2.55 -14.38 -18.09
N HIS A 170 -1.54 -13.56 -18.43
CA HIS A 170 -0.12 -13.94 -18.38
C HIS A 170 0.61 -13.30 -17.18
N GLY A 171 -0.09 -12.59 -16.28
CA GLY A 171 0.50 -11.90 -15.14
C GLY A 171 1.18 -10.57 -15.48
N GLU A 172 0.94 -10.02 -16.67
CA GLU A 172 1.50 -8.73 -17.08
C GLU A 172 0.50 -7.61 -16.84
N ILE A 173 0.97 -6.45 -16.37
CA ILE A 173 0.11 -5.28 -16.20
C ILE A 173 -0.48 -4.85 -17.56
N ARG A 174 -1.79 -4.81 -17.64
CA ARG A 174 -2.52 -4.38 -18.85
C ARG A 174 -2.22 -2.92 -19.16
N ARG A 175 -2.03 -2.61 -20.45
CA ARG A 175 -1.77 -1.25 -20.93
C ARG A 175 -2.87 -0.25 -20.56
N HIS A 176 -4.12 -0.71 -20.61
CA HIS A 176 -5.29 0.09 -20.27
C HIS A 176 -6.09 -0.63 -19.17
N VAL A 177 -6.13 -0.03 -18.01
CA VAL A 177 -6.97 -0.43 -16.88
C VAL A 177 -7.73 0.83 -16.45
N ASP A 178 -9.00 0.66 -16.16
CA ASP A 178 -9.82 1.75 -15.62
C ASP A 178 -9.13 2.36 -14.37
N PRO A 179 -9.08 3.69 -14.24
CA PRO A 179 -8.34 4.35 -13.15
C PRO A 179 -8.78 3.93 -11.75
N THR A 180 -10.07 3.67 -11.55
CA THR A 180 -10.60 3.23 -10.26
C THR A 180 -10.21 1.79 -9.97
N THR A 181 -10.37 0.89 -10.95
CA THR A 181 -9.90 -0.50 -10.85
C THR A 181 -8.40 -0.58 -10.62
N ALA A 182 -7.63 0.32 -11.25
CA ALA A 182 -6.18 0.39 -11.12
C ALA A 182 -5.71 1.09 -9.83
N HIS A 183 -6.62 1.63 -9.01
CA HIS A 183 -6.28 2.45 -7.85
C HIS A 183 -5.31 3.60 -8.22
N ARG A 184 -5.57 4.28 -9.36
CA ARG A 184 -4.80 5.42 -9.85
C ARG A 184 -5.36 6.77 -9.43
N ASN A 185 -6.62 6.79 -9.02
CA ASN A 185 -7.32 7.97 -8.53
C ASN A 185 -7.61 7.93 -7.02
N HIS A 186 -7.17 6.89 -6.33
CA HIS A 186 -7.26 6.77 -4.87
C HIS A 186 -6.31 5.69 -4.34
N ILE A 187 -5.91 5.82 -3.07
CA ILE A 187 -5.30 4.74 -2.32
C ILE A 187 -6.42 4.00 -1.59
N HIS A 188 -6.42 2.68 -1.71
CA HIS A 188 -7.23 1.81 -0.89
C HIS A 188 -6.43 1.38 0.35
N PHE A 189 -7.02 1.55 1.54
CA PHE A 189 -6.49 1.04 2.79
C PHE A 189 -7.48 0.09 3.43
N GLY A 190 -7.02 -1.10 3.80
CA GLY A 190 -7.80 -2.11 4.53
C GLY A 190 -7.29 -2.31 5.95
N LEU A 191 -8.20 -2.51 6.90
CA LEU A 191 -7.88 -2.86 8.29
C LEU A 191 -8.23 -4.32 8.59
N SER A 192 -7.35 -4.98 9.34
CA SER A 192 -7.61 -6.26 9.98
C SER A 192 -8.84 -6.16 10.92
N LYS A 193 -9.40 -7.28 11.27
CA LYS A 193 -10.53 -7.32 12.25
C LYS A 193 -10.16 -6.65 13.58
N ALA A 194 -8.90 -6.79 14.01
CA ALA A 194 -8.42 -6.15 15.23
C ALA A 194 -8.31 -4.62 15.06
N GLY A 195 -7.68 -4.14 13.98
CA GLY A 195 -7.57 -2.71 13.68
C GLY A 195 -8.94 -2.05 13.50
N ALA A 196 -9.84 -2.70 12.75
CA ALA A 196 -11.21 -2.23 12.53
C ALA A 196 -12.05 -2.11 13.83
N MET A 197 -11.69 -2.83 14.86
CA MET A 197 -12.33 -2.78 16.19
C MET A 197 -11.51 -1.99 17.22
N ARG A 198 -10.45 -1.26 16.82
CA ARG A 198 -9.55 -0.49 17.69
C ARG A 198 -8.90 -1.36 18.78
N ARG A 199 -8.55 -2.61 18.46
CA ARG A 199 -7.95 -3.56 19.42
C ARG A 199 -6.44 -3.67 19.29
N THR A 200 -5.83 -2.92 18.38
CA THR A 200 -4.38 -2.85 18.21
C THR A 200 -3.75 -1.75 19.06
N SER A 201 -2.47 -1.88 19.33
CA SER A 201 -1.76 -1.05 20.31
C SER A 201 -1.88 0.46 20.03
N TYR A 202 -1.84 0.87 18.75
CA TYR A 202 -1.97 2.28 18.41
C TYR A 202 -3.29 2.90 18.94
N TRP A 203 -4.41 2.22 18.71
CA TRP A 203 -5.73 2.75 19.10
C TRP A 203 -6.03 2.65 20.60
N GLN A 204 -5.25 1.83 21.31
CA GLN A 204 -5.41 1.70 22.76
C GLN A 204 -4.54 2.66 23.55
N HIS A 205 -3.50 3.25 22.92
CA HIS A 205 -2.53 4.10 23.58
C HIS A 205 -2.34 5.48 22.89
N ALA A 206 -3.10 5.80 21.83
CA ALA A 206 -3.09 7.08 21.14
C ALA A 206 -3.91 8.15 21.85
#